data_60eccb6271577dabf91c7df1cf7e9734
#
_entry.id   60eccb6271577dabf91c7df1cf7e9734
#
_cell.length_a   1.000
_cell.length_b   1.000
_cell.length_c   1.000
_cell.angle_alpha   90.00
_cell.angle_beta   90.00
_cell.angle_gamma   90.00
#
_symmetry.space_group_name_H-M   'P 1'
#
loop_
_entity.id
_entity.type
_entity.pdbx_description
1 polymer ?
#
loop_
_entity_poly.entity_id
_entity_poly.type
_entity_poly.pdbx_seq_one_letter_code
_entity_poly.pdbx_strand_id
1 'polypeptide(L)'
;MLKKELKSTILIKNIVTGIEEVKGQKISIMDLREIENSVCDYFILCTGTSNIHVQSIVNSIKKFVSRSINQKPYQTEGQNNPEWVLMDYIDVVVHVFQNHIRDFYNLESLWGDAKSIKLSSN
;
A
#
# COMPACT_ATOMS: atom_id res chain seq x y z
N MET A 1 -21.14 1.14 -8.65
CA MET A 1 -19.86 1.08 -9.37
C MET A 1 -19.07 2.36 -9.26
N LEU A 2 -19.62 3.47 -9.72
CA LEU A 2 -18.94 4.75 -9.67
C LEU A 2 -18.54 5.15 -8.24
N LYS A 3 -19.42 4.90 -7.28
CA LYS A 3 -19.13 5.17 -5.86
C LYS A 3 -17.95 4.36 -5.33
N LYS A 4 -17.86 3.08 -5.71
CA LYS A 4 -16.78 2.20 -5.26
C LYS A 4 -15.45 2.66 -5.85
N GLU A 5 -15.43 2.97 -7.14
CA GLU A 5 -14.21 3.45 -7.80
C GLU A 5 -13.74 4.77 -7.21
N LEU A 6 -14.66 5.68 -6.91
CA LEU A 6 -14.32 6.96 -6.30
C LEU A 6 -13.75 6.76 -4.88
N LYS A 7 -14.36 5.88 -4.09
CA LYS A 7 -13.86 5.56 -2.75
C LYS A 7 -12.45 4.98 -2.81
N SER A 8 -12.21 4.04 -3.72
CA SER A 8 -10.88 3.46 -3.87
C SER A 8 -9.86 4.49 -4.30
N THR A 9 -10.22 5.38 -5.21
CA THR A 9 -9.34 6.45 -5.67
C THR A 9 -8.95 7.38 -4.51
N ILE A 10 -9.91 7.78 -3.69
CA ILE A 10 -9.66 8.64 -2.54
C ILE A 10 -8.78 7.92 -1.51
N LEU A 11 -9.08 6.65 -1.24
CA LEU A 11 -8.29 5.85 -0.31
C LEU A 11 -6.84 5.73 -0.78
N ILE A 12 -6.63 5.37 -2.05
CA ILE A 12 -5.29 5.23 -2.63
C ILE A 12 -4.52 6.56 -2.52
N LYS A 13 -5.18 7.66 -2.85
CA LYS A 13 -4.56 8.99 -2.79
C LYS A 13 -4.08 9.33 -1.39
N ASN A 14 -4.88 9.03 -0.37
CA ASN A 14 -4.51 9.29 1.01
C ASN A 14 -3.41 8.36 1.50
N ILE A 15 -3.42 7.10 1.08
CA ILE A 15 -2.35 6.16 1.39
C ILE A 15 -1.03 6.67 0.81
N VAL A 16 -1.03 7.05 -0.45
CA VAL A 16 0.17 7.55 -1.13
C VAL A 16 0.67 8.84 -0.46
N THR A 17 -0.23 9.74 -0.12
CA THR A 17 0.13 10.97 0.61
C THR A 17 0.83 10.63 1.92
N GLY A 18 0.30 9.66 2.66
CA GLY A 18 0.90 9.20 3.91
C GLY A 18 2.30 8.64 3.71
N ILE A 19 2.51 7.86 2.65
CA ILE A 19 3.82 7.31 2.32
C ILE A 19 4.81 8.42 1.99
N GLU A 20 4.39 9.37 1.16
CA GLU A 20 5.25 10.46 0.70
C GLU A 20 5.63 11.41 1.84
N GLU A 21 4.73 11.62 2.78
CA GLU A 21 4.94 12.54 3.90
C GLU A 21 6.17 12.15 4.73
N VAL A 22 6.46 10.87 4.87
CA VAL A 22 7.62 10.36 5.61
C VAL A 22 8.65 9.74 4.68
N LYS A 23 8.62 10.12 3.40
CA LYS A 23 9.62 9.77 2.40
C LYS A 23 9.76 8.27 2.15
N GLY A 24 8.64 7.58 2.16
CA GLY A 24 8.60 6.19 1.70
C GLY A 24 9.01 6.13 0.24
N GLN A 25 9.71 5.05 -0.13
CA GLN A 25 10.37 4.93 -1.42
C GLN A 25 9.70 3.89 -2.31
N LYS A 26 9.99 3.96 -3.60
CA LYS A 26 9.62 2.94 -4.58
C LYS A 26 8.13 2.58 -4.54
N ILE A 27 7.28 3.60 -4.55
CA ILE A 27 5.83 3.40 -4.51
C ILE A 27 5.38 2.77 -5.82
N SER A 28 4.65 1.67 -5.71
CA SER A 28 4.07 0.96 -6.84
C SER A 28 2.60 0.68 -6.53
N ILE A 29 1.73 0.93 -7.50
CA ILE A 29 0.31 0.62 -7.39
C ILE A 29 -0.01 -0.42 -8.44
N MET A 30 -0.56 -1.54 -8.01
CA MET A 30 -0.93 -2.65 -8.89
C MET A 30 -2.45 -2.77 -8.91
N ASP A 31 -3.03 -2.67 -10.11
CA ASP A 31 -4.46 -2.83 -10.32
C ASP A 31 -4.75 -4.31 -10.57
N LEU A 32 -5.45 -4.94 -9.64
CA LEU A 32 -5.75 -6.37 -9.67
C LEU A 32 -7.19 -6.67 -10.11
N ARG A 33 -7.94 -5.66 -10.50
CA ARG A 33 -9.38 -5.82 -10.75
C ARG A 33 -9.69 -6.78 -11.90
N GLU A 34 -8.78 -6.91 -12.87
CA GLU A 34 -8.98 -7.81 -14.00
C GLU A 34 -8.35 -9.19 -13.80
N ILE A 35 -7.72 -9.41 -12.64
CA ILE A 35 -7.12 -10.71 -12.33
C ILE A 35 -8.17 -11.57 -11.63
N GLU A 36 -8.43 -12.73 -12.22
CA GLU A 36 -9.37 -13.69 -11.67
C GLU A 36 -8.88 -14.20 -10.30
N ASN A 37 -9.80 -14.26 -9.34
CA ASN A 37 -9.51 -14.73 -7.98
C ASN A 37 -8.51 -13.88 -7.21
N SER A 38 -8.36 -12.60 -7.56
CA SER A 38 -7.53 -11.71 -6.78
C SER A 38 -8.15 -11.46 -5.40
N VAL A 39 -7.29 -11.24 -4.40
CA VAL A 39 -7.72 -11.06 -3.01
C VAL A 39 -8.26 -9.66 -2.72
N CYS A 40 -7.97 -8.71 -3.58
CA CYS A 40 -8.42 -7.32 -3.45
C CYS A 40 -8.35 -6.63 -4.80
N ASP A 41 -8.77 -5.37 -4.85
CA ASP A 41 -8.76 -4.61 -6.11
C ASP A 41 -7.40 -4.00 -6.42
N TYR A 42 -6.65 -3.61 -5.39
CA TYR A 42 -5.35 -2.95 -5.58
C TYR A 42 -4.34 -3.37 -4.52
N PHE A 43 -3.09 -3.53 -4.94
CA PHE A 43 -1.94 -3.54 -4.04
C PHE A 43 -1.23 -2.21 -4.15
N ILE A 44 -0.78 -1.69 -3.01
CA ILE A 44 0.15 -0.57 -2.97
C ILE A 44 1.40 -1.08 -2.27
N LEU A 45 2.55 -0.94 -2.92
CA LEU A 45 3.82 -1.38 -2.39
C LEU A 45 4.72 -0.16 -2.19
N CYS A 46 5.45 -0.15 -1.10
CA CYS A 46 6.46 0.88 -0.88
C CYS A 46 7.56 0.33 0.01
N THR A 47 8.65 1.07 0.11
CA THR A 47 9.85 0.63 0.80
C THR A 47 10.27 1.64 1.85
N GLY A 48 10.64 1.13 3.02
CA GLY A 48 11.29 1.91 4.07
C GLY A 48 12.75 1.50 4.18
N THR A 49 13.58 2.39 4.68
CA THR A 49 15.03 2.18 4.78
C THR A 49 15.45 1.43 6.04
N SER A 50 14.55 1.29 7.00
CA SER A 50 14.83 0.64 8.30
C SER A 50 13.52 0.20 8.93
N ASN A 51 13.58 -0.57 10.01
CA ASN A 51 12.41 -0.94 10.79
C ASN A 51 11.64 0.29 11.28
N ILE A 52 12.37 1.28 11.76
CA ILE A 52 11.76 2.53 12.23
C ILE A 52 11.07 3.27 11.10
N HIS A 53 11.70 3.33 9.93
CA HIS A 53 11.11 3.97 8.76
C HIS A 53 9.83 3.25 8.30
N VAL A 54 9.86 1.93 8.24
CA VAL A 54 8.68 1.13 7.89
C VAL A 54 7.54 1.44 8.87
N GLN A 55 7.82 1.47 10.17
CA GLN A 55 6.81 1.79 11.19
C GLN A 55 6.29 3.22 11.03
N SER A 56 7.17 4.16 10.71
CA SER A 56 6.78 5.55 10.45
C SER A 56 5.83 5.65 9.26
N ILE A 57 6.11 4.90 8.20
CA ILE A 57 5.24 4.87 7.02
C ILE A 57 3.86 4.33 7.40
N VAL A 58 3.82 3.22 8.13
CA VAL A 58 2.56 2.62 8.57
C VAL A 58 1.74 3.61 9.40
N ASN A 59 2.37 4.27 10.36
CA ASN A 59 1.69 5.25 11.21
C ASN A 59 1.20 6.46 10.42
N SER A 60 1.98 6.92 9.46
CA SER A 60 1.63 8.04 8.59
C SER A 60 0.42 7.71 7.71
N ILE A 61 0.39 6.52 7.14
CA ILE A 61 -0.75 6.05 6.35
C ILE A 61 -2.02 6.04 7.20
N LYS A 62 -1.96 5.44 8.39
CA LYS A 62 -3.10 5.39 9.31
C LYS A 62 -3.64 6.78 9.62
N LYS A 63 -2.73 7.71 9.89
CA LYS A 63 -3.07 9.07 10.23
C LYS A 63 -3.77 9.80 9.09
N PHE A 64 -3.22 9.76 7.90
CA PHE A 64 -3.79 10.46 6.74
C PHE A 64 -5.14 9.88 6.33
N VAL A 65 -5.26 8.56 6.29
CA VAL A 65 -6.51 7.90 5.94
C VAL A 65 -7.59 8.19 6.99
N SER A 66 -7.24 8.09 8.27
CA SER A 66 -8.19 8.34 9.35
C SER A 66 -8.69 9.79 9.33
N ARG A 67 -7.80 10.74 9.13
CA ARG A 67 -8.17 12.17 9.13
C ARG A 67 -8.99 12.57 7.92
N SER A 68 -8.67 12.01 6.76
CA SER A 68 -9.30 12.43 5.51
C SER A 68 -10.63 11.75 5.25
N ILE A 69 -10.74 10.47 5.54
CA ILE A 69 -11.95 9.70 5.22
C ILE A 69 -12.46 8.86 6.39
N ASN A 70 -11.92 9.09 7.58
CA ASN A 70 -12.37 8.41 8.81
C ASN A 70 -12.40 6.89 8.66
N GLN A 71 -11.35 6.33 8.08
CA GLN A 71 -11.25 4.89 7.83
C GLN A 71 -10.00 4.34 8.51
N LYS A 72 -10.13 3.13 9.06
CA LYS A 72 -9.02 2.38 9.66
C LYS A 72 -8.80 1.11 8.88
N PRO A 73 -7.58 0.56 8.88
CA PRO A 73 -7.39 -0.75 8.26
C PRO A 73 -8.21 -1.79 9.00
N TYR A 74 -8.80 -2.71 8.23
CA TYR A 74 -9.50 -3.86 8.79
C TYR A 74 -8.54 -4.70 9.63
N GLN A 75 -7.30 -4.84 9.17
CA GLN A 75 -6.28 -5.63 9.81
C GLN A 75 -4.90 -5.08 9.45
N THR A 76 -3.97 -5.13 10.42
CA THR A 76 -2.57 -4.78 10.18
C THR A 76 -1.73 -5.92 10.71
N GLU A 77 -0.84 -6.47 9.90
CA GLU A 77 0.03 -7.59 10.25
C GLU A 77 1.50 -7.21 10.09
N GLY A 78 2.36 -7.80 10.91
CA GLY A 78 3.80 -7.63 10.80
C GLY A 78 4.38 -6.50 11.63
N GLN A 79 3.58 -5.79 12.44
CA GLN A 79 4.07 -4.65 13.21
C GLN A 79 5.09 -5.02 14.30
N ASN A 80 5.07 -6.25 14.76
CA ASN A 80 6.02 -6.71 15.79
C ASN A 80 7.44 -6.87 15.23
N ASN A 81 7.55 -7.07 13.92
CA ASN A 81 8.83 -7.16 13.25
C ASN A 81 8.70 -6.41 11.92
N PRO A 82 8.87 -5.07 11.93
CA PRO A 82 8.53 -4.24 10.79
C PRO A 82 9.51 -4.32 9.62
N GLU A 83 9.82 -5.52 9.18
CA GLU A 83 10.49 -5.77 7.91
C GLU A 83 9.50 -5.82 6.76
N TRP A 84 8.28 -6.28 7.04
CA TRP A 84 7.19 -6.35 6.08
C TRP A 84 5.89 -6.19 6.85
N VAL A 85 5.22 -5.06 6.67
CA VAL A 85 3.93 -4.79 7.28
C VAL A 85 2.86 -4.76 6.20
N LEU A 86 1.79 -5.48 6.45
CA LEU A 86 0.63 -5.53 5.57
C LEU A 86 -0.51 -4.76 6.23
N MET A 87 -1.11 -3.83 5.50
CA MET A 87 -2.26 -3.06 5.98
C MET A 87 -3.44 -3.35 5.06
N ASP A 88 -4.46 -4.00 5.59
CA ASP A 88 -5.62 -4.45 4.82
C ASP A 88 -6.77 -3.47 4.96
N TYR A 89 -7.06 -2.74 3.89
CA TYR A 89 -8.22 -1.84 3.80
C TYR A 89 -9.36 -2.46 2.99
N ILE A 90 -9.39 -3.77 2.86
CA ILE A 90 -10.38 -4.58 2.14
C ILE A 90 -10.17 -4.51 0.62
N ASP A 91 -10.50 -3.39 -0.02
CA ASP A 91 -10.33 -3.24 -1.47
C ASP A 91 -8.90 -2.91 -1.87
N VAL A 92 -8.13 -2.39 -0.93
CA VAL A 92 -6.74 -1.99 -1.12
C VAL A 92 -5.90 -2.61 -0.02
N VAL A 93 -4.85 -3.31 -0.39
CA VAL A 93 -3.88 -3.85 0.57
C VAL A 93 -2.54 -3.17 0.36
N VAL A 94 -2.00 -2.60 1.43
CA VAL A 94 -0.73 -1.90 1.39
C VAL A 94 0.36 -2.82 1.93
N HIS A 95 1.47 -2.92 1.21
CA HIS A 95 2.65 -3.64 1.63
C HIS A 95 3.78 -2.65 1.84
N VAL A 96 4.24 -2.53 3.06
CA VAL A 96 5.38 -1.67 3.44
C VAL A 96 6.51 -2.57 3.88
N PHE A 97 7.61 -2.58 3.15
CA PHE A 97 8.72 -3.46 3.49
C PHE A 97 10.08 -2.81 3.28
N GLN A 98 11.10 -3.44 3.87
CA GLN A 98 12.46 -3.07 3.57
C GLN A 98 12.88 -3.63 2.22
N ASN A 99 13.88 -3.01 1.60
CA ASN A 99 14.34 -3.38 0.25
C ASN A 99 14.66 -4.86 0.10
N HIS A 100 15.39 -5.43 1.03
CA HIS A 100 15.84 -6.82 0.92
C HIS A 100 14.64 -7.79 0.94
N ILE A 101 13.61 -7.47 1.69
CA ILE A 101 12.39 -8.30 1.74
C ILE A 101 11.63 -8.18 0.43
N ARG A 102 11.48 -6.96 -0.08
CA ARG A 102 10.76 -6.73 -1.33
C ARG A 102 11.43 -7.45 -2.49
N ASP A 103 12.76 -7.36 -2.57
CA ASP A 103 13.52 -8.03 -3.62
C ASP A 103 13.41 -9.55 -3.51
N PHE A 104 13.48 -10.08 -2.29
CA PHE A 104 13.42 -11.52 -2.06
C PHE A 104 12.10 -12.12 -2.48
N TYR A 105 10.98 -11.51 -2.08
CA TYR A 105 9.65 -12.06 -2.37
C TYR A 105 9.13 -11.66 -3.75
N ASN A 106 9.54 -10.49 -4.24
CA ASN A 106 9.22 -10.01 -5.59
C ASN A 106 7.72 -10.14 -5.94
N LEU A 107 6.88 -9.54 -5.11
CA LEU A 107 5.43 -9.59 -5.30
C LEU A 107 4.98 -9.04 -6.65
N GLU A 108 5.74 -8.08 -7.17
CA GLU A 108 5.43 -7.46 -8.45
C GLU A 108 5.52 -8.47 -9.61
N SER A 109 6.47 -9.40 -9.53
CA SER A 109 6.59 -10.49 -10.50
C SER A 109 5.49 -11.53 -10.33
N LEU A 110 5.13 -11.82 -9.08
CA LEU A 110 4.09 -12.79 -8.75
C LEU A 110 2.75 -12.40 -9.37
N TRP A 111 2.47 -11.10 -9.42
CA TRP A 111 1.25 -10.55 -10.02
C TRP A 111 1.57 -9.88 -11.36
N GLY A 112 2.36 -10.56 -12.21
CA GLY A 112 2.85 -10.01 -13.46
C GLY A 112 1.77 -9.53 -14.45
N ASP A 113 0.56 -10.09 -14.35
CA ASP A 113 -0.57 -9.68 -15.19
C ASP A 113 -1.27 -8.42 -14.70
N ALA A 114 -0.90 -7.92 -13.52
CA ALA A 114 -1.51 -6.72 -12.98
C ALA A 114 -1.05 -5.48 -13.75
N LYS A 115 -1.95 -4.53 -13.87
CA LYS A 115 -1.62 -3.24 -14.46
C LYS A 115 -0.88 -2.38 -13.45
N SER A 116 0.21 -1.76 -13.87
CA SER A 116 0.93 -0.80 -13.03
C SER A 116 0.40 0.60 -13.25
N ILE A 117 0.14 1.29 -12.15
CA ILE A 117 -0.26 2.69 -12.19
C ILE A 117 0.92 3.52 -11.74
N LYS A 118 1.42 4.40 -12.59
CA LYS A 118 2.55 5.26 -12.26
C LYS A 118 2.05 6.60 -11.72
N LEU A 119 2.69 7.06 -10.66
CA LEU A 119 2.44 8.37 -10.11
C LEU A 119 3.51 9.34 -10.60
N SER A 120 3.07 10.54 -10.96
CA SER A 120 3.97 11.54 -11.54
C SER A 120 5.06 12.02 -10.57
N SER A 121 4.84 11.88 -9.28
CA SER A 121 5.79 12.35 -8.25
C SER A 121 6.93 11.37 -7.99
N ASN A 122 6.93 10.23 -8.62
CA ASN A 122 7.98 9.22 -8.48
C ASN A 122 8.64 8.89 -9.80
#